data_904559e88fc06f7f4cd3ba59c2af50a6
#
_entry.id   904559e88fc06f7f4cd3ba59c2af50a6
#
_cell.length_a   1.000
_cell.length_b   1.000
_cell.length_c   1.000
_cell.angle_alpha   90.00
_cell.angle_beta   90.00
_cell.angle_gamma   90.00
#
_symmetry.space_group_name_H-M   'P 1'
#
loop_
_entity.id
_entity.type
_entity.pdbx_description
1 polymer ?
#
loop_
_entity_poly.entity_id
_entity_poly.type
_entity_poly.pdbx_seq_one_letter_code
_entity_poly.pdbx_strand_id
1 'polypeptide(L)'
;VKAQKKERREVQMRDVRQFDSRELRRTLGTFVTGVTVVTTIDEEGGFHGLTANSFSSVSLDPPLVLWSQAVDAHSHPVFFKAERFAVNILADDQIELSNRFAKSSREKFAGLGVDVGLGGLPLLRGCSAWLQCRVFSRVPGGDHTIYVGEVHSIDRTGRKPLVFGNGQYLRTDSHDLCDGARSPRRKPHQGDASSTRVRSGGRHDIPVLEGV
;
A
#
# COMPACT_ATOMS: atom_id res chain seq x y z
N VAL A 1 37.01 24.09 31.91
CA VAL A 1 35.89 23.70 31.04
C VAL A 1 35.70 22.20 31.22
N LYS A 2 34.69 21.76 32.02
CA LYS A 2 34.36 20.34 32.23
C LYS A 2 33.57 19.86 31.02
N ALA A 3 34.16 18.96 30.23
CA ALA A 3 33.44 18.26 29.14
C ALA A 3 32.35 17.37 29.75
N GLN A 4 31.09 17.67 29.50
CA GLN A 4 29.97 16.81 29.85
C GLN A 4 30.08 15.55 28.97
N LYS A 5 30.38 14.41 29.57
CA LYS A 5 30.37 13.10 28.96
C LYS A 5 28.90 12.79 28.64
N LYS A 6 28.52 12.90 27.37
CA LYS A 6 27.18 12.58 26.88
C LYS A 6 26.98 11.06 27.07
N GLU A 7 26.22 10.69 28.10
CA GLU A 7 25.90 9.32 28.43
C GLU A 7 25.10 8.70 27.22
N ARG A 8 25.69 7.74 26.54
CA ARG A 8 24.99 6.99 25.50
C ARG A 8 24.00 6.08 26.18
N ARG A 9 22.71 6.36 26.03
CA ARG A 9 21.65 5.49 26.51
C ARG A 9 21.71 4.19 25.70
N GLU A 10 22.04 3.09 26.36
CA GLU A 10 22.03 1.76 25.76
C GLU A 10 20.57 1.35 25.57
N VAL A 11 20.15 1.16 24.30
CA VAL A 11 18.82 0.67 23.99
C VAL A 11 18.84 -0.85 24.09
N GLN A 12 18.16 -1.38 25.11
CA GLN A 12 18.04 -2.81 25.29
C GLN A 12 17.08 -3.37 24.23
N MET A 13 17.63 -3.96 23.18
CA MET A 13 16.86 -4.63 22.13
C MET A 13 16.44 -6.02 22.61
N ARG A 14 15.19 -6.38 22.34
CA ARG A 14 14.70 -7.73 22.67
C ARG A 14 15.18 -8.74 21.62
N ASP A 15 15.59 -9.91 22.10
CA ASP A 15 15.90 -11.06 21.23
C ASP A 15 14.65 -11.49 20.46
N VAL A 16 14.80 -11.90 19.21
CA VAL A 16 13.72 -12.43 18.35
C VAL A 16 12.91 -13.55 19.00
N ARG A 17 13.48 -14.28 19.95
CA ARG A 17 12.82 -15.34 20.72
C ARG A 17 11.94 -14.81 21.86
N GLN A 18 11.94 -13.50 22.12
CA GLN A 18 11.24 -12.87 23.23
C GLN A 18 9.96 -12.14 22.82
N PHE A 19 9.62 -12.12 21.52
CA PHE A 19 8.39 -11.50 21.04
C PHE A 19 7.55 -12.45 20.18
N ASP A 20 6.23 -12.29 20.25
CA ASP A 20 5.29 -13.04 19.43
C ASP A 20 5.07 -12.35 18.07
N SER A 21 4.39 -13.06 17.16
CA SER A 21 4.07 -12.54 15.82
C SER A 21 3.20 -11.26 15.85
N ARG A 22 2.41 -11.06 16.91
CA ARG A 22 1.57 -9.87 17.08
C ARG A 22 2.44 -8.66 17.44
N GLU A 23 3.44 -8.84 18.32
CA GLU A 23 4.36 -7.77 18.68
C GLU A 23 5.24 -7.38 17.48
N LEU A 24 5.74 -8.36 16.73
CA LEU A 24 6.47 -8.13 15.49
C LEU A 24 5.62 -7.31 14.50
N ARG A 25 4.38 -7.75 14.25
CA ARG A 25 3.45 -7.07 13.35
C ARG A 25 3.16 -5.63 13.77
N ARG A 26 3.01 -5.36 15.08
CA ARG A 26 2.85 -3.99 15.60
C ARG A 26 4.09 -3.13 15.36
N THR A 27 5.28 -3.70 15.55
CA THR A 27 6.55 -2.99 15.30
C THR A 27 6.70 -2.67 13.81
N LEU A 28 6.46 -3.63 12.92
CA LEU A 28 6.50 -3.43 11.48
C LEU A 28 5.43 -2.41 11.02
N GLY A 29 4.26 -2.41 11.64
CA GLY A 29 3.18 -1.46 11.37
C GLY A 29 3.53 0.00 11.62
N THR A 30 4.60 0.32 12.37
CA THR A 30 5.10 1.70 12.54
C THR A 30 5.74 2.24 11.27
N PHE A 31 6.10 1.37 10.32
CA PHE A 31 6.57 1.76 9.00
C PHE A 31 5.37 2.07 8.11
N VAL A 32 5.14 3.36 7.89
CA VAL A 32 4.01 3.86 7.09
C VAL A 32 4.26 3.57 5.61
N THR A 33 3.27 2.98 4.94
CA THR A 33 3.36 2.60 3.52
C THR A 33 2.24 3.23 2.70
N GLY A 34 2.41 3.28 1.38
CA GLY A 34 1.30 3.37 0.45
C GLY A 34 0.45 2.09 0.49
N VAL A 35 -0.73 2.15 -0.12
CA VAL A 35 -1.61 0.99 -0.30
C VAL A 35 -1.78 0.72 -1.78
N THR A 36 -1.60 -0.54 -2.17
CA THR A 36 -1.77 -0.99 -3.55
C THR A 36 -2.82 -2.10 -3.65
N VAL A 37 -3.44 -2.22 -4.80
CA VAL A 37 -4.10 -3.46 -5.21
C VAL A 37 -3.28 -4.04 -6.35
N VAL A 38 -2.74 -5.24 -6.14
CA VAL A 38 -2.05 -5.98 -7.20
C VAL A 38 -3.08 -6.83 -7.93
N THR A 39 -3.08 -6.76 -9.27
CA THR A 39 -4.05 -7.45 -10.11
C THR A 39 -3.38 -8.30 -11.17
N THR A 40 -4.03 -9.39 -11.57
CA THR A 40 -3.61 -10.29 -12.67
C THR A 40 -4.83 -10.93 -13.32
N ILE A 41 -4.60 -11.72 -14.36
CA ILE A 41 -5.59 -12.59 -15.00
C ILE A 41 -5.15 -14.05 -14.87
N ASP A 42 -6.11 -14.97 -14.80
CA ASP A 42 -5.84 -16.39 -14.96
C ASP A 42 -5.83 -16.82 -16.46
N GLU A 43 -5.61 -18.11 -16.69
CA GLU A 43 -5.56 -18.70 -18.04
C GLU A 43 -6.90 -18.61 -18.78
N GLU A 44 -8.02 -18.47 -18.05
CA GLU A 44 -9.38 -18.35 -18.59
C GLU A 44 -9.81 -16.88 -18.79
N GLY A 45 -8.93 -15.92 -18.45
CA GLY A 45 -9.19 -14.49 -18.55
C GLY A 45 -9.94 -13.92 -17.33
N GLY A 46 -10.09 -14.69 -16.28
CA GLY A 46 -10.69 -14.25 -15.01
C GLY A 46 -9.79 -13.26 -14.27
N PHE A 47 -10.38 -12.20 -13.71
CA PHE A 47 -9.66 -11.17 -12.99
C PHE A 47 -9.40 -11.57 -11.54
N HIS A 48 -8.16 -11.42 -11.10
CA HIS A 48 -7.74 -11.65 -9.71
C HIS A 48 -7.04 -10.42 -9.14
N GLY A 49 -7.19 -10.21 -7.84
CA GLY A 49 -6.56 -9.07 -7.17
C GLY A 49 -6.56 -9.22 -5.67
N LEU A 50 -5.59 -8.56 -5.04
CA LEU A 50 -5.46 -8.47 -3.58
C LEU A 50 -4.86 -7.13 -3.18
N THR A 51 -5.19 -6.69 -1.97
CA THR A 51 -4.59 -5.49 -1.38
C THR A 51 -3.24 -5.85 -0.77
N ALA A 52 -2.21 -5.09 -1.12
CA ALA A 52 -0.87 -5.25 -0.58
C ALA A 52 -0.27 -3.90 -0.20
N ASN A 53 0.42 -3.86 0.92
CA ASN A 53 1.25 -2.73 1.36
C ASN A 53 2.75 -3.06 1.38
N SER A 54 3.11 -4.27 0.97
CA SER A 54 4.50 -4.74 0.84
C SER A 54 5.22 -4.23 -0.42
N PHE A 55 4.54 -3.42 -1.25
CA PHE A 55 5.12 -2.88 -2.49
C PHE A 55 6.33 -1.98 -2.22
N SER A 56 7.41 -2.19 -2.99
CA SER A 56 8.61 -1.35 -2.98
C SER A 56 9.28 -1.27 -4.35
N SER A 57 10.00 -0.16 -4.60
CA SER A 57 10.93 -0.06 -5.72
C SER A 57 12.20 -0.86 -5.45
N VAL A 58 12.82 -1.41 -6.51
CA VAL A 58 14.05 -2.21 -6.42
C VAL A 58 15.17 -1.58 -7.25
N SER A 59 14.92 -1.27 -8.54
CA SER A 59 15.94 -0.78 -9.47
C SER A 59 15.31 0.15 -10.50
N LEU A 60 16.11 1.06 -11.06
CA LEU A 60 15.72 1.90 -12.19
C LEU A 60 16.26 1.37 -13.53
N ASP A 61 17.34 0.59 -13.50
CA ASP A 61 17.93 -0.03 -14.67
C ASP A 61 18.44 -1.46 -14.34
N PRO A 62 17.75 -2.51 -14.80
CA PRO A 62 16.39 -2.48 -15.35
C PRO A 62 15.35 -1.96 -14.34
N PRO A 63 14.19 -1.45 -14.78
CA PRO A 63 13.18 -0.91 -13.89
C PRO A 63 12.44 -2.05 -13.17
N LEU A 64 12.78 -2.27 -11.89
CA LEU A 64 12.24 -3.36 -11.08
C LEU A 64 11.48 -2.84 -9.86
N VAL A 65 10.41 -3.54 -9.55
CA VAL A 65 9.61 -3.37 -8.31
C VAL A 65 9.41 -4.73 -7.65
N LEU A 66 9.06 -4.73 -6.37
CA LEU A 66 8.69 -5.95 -5.65
C LEU A 66 7.39 -5.76 -4.84
N TRP A 67 6.77 -6.88 -4.52
CA TRP A 67 5.71 -7.02 -3.53
C TRP A 67 5.69 -8.46 -3.01
N SER A 68 5.04 -8.71 -1.88
CA SER A 68 4.99 -10.03 -1.25
C SER A 68 3.55 -10.49 -1.06
N GLN A 69 3.32 -11.81 -1.21
CA GLN A 69 2.02 -12.44 -1.02
C GLN A 69 2.17 -13.65 -0.09
N ALA A 70 1.28 -13.79 0.87
CA ALA A 70 1.19 -14.98 1.71
C ALA A 70 0.92 -16.23 0.86
N VAL A 71 1.63 -17.32 1.14
CA VAL A 71 1.50 -18.57 0.35
C VAL A 71 0.16 -19.27 0.57
N ASP A 72 -0.51 -19.01 1.70
CA ASP A 72 -1.85 -19.52 2.04
C ASP A 72 -2.98 -18.62 1.48
N ALA A 73 -2.68 -17.49 0.85
CA ALA A 73 -3.68 -16.64 0.23
C ALA A 73 -4.42 -17.38 -0.89
N HIS A 74 -5.76 -17.27 -0.91
CA HIS A 74 -6.61 -17.96 -1.89
C HIS A 74 -6.21 -17.67 -3.36
N SER A 75 -5.72 -16.47 -3.65
CA SER A 75 -5.27 -16.06 -4.98
C SER A 75 -3.82 -16.44 -5.30
N HIS A 76 -3.05 -16.98 -4.31
CA HIS A 76 -1.64 -17.31 -4.52
C HIS A 76 -1.39 -18.25 -5.72
N PRO A 77 -2.16 -19.33 -5.94
CA PRO A 77 -1.91 -20.23 -7.09
C PRO A 77 -2.01 -19.52 -8.43
N VAL A 78 -2.90 -18.52 -8.55
CA VAL A 78 -3.06 -17.73 -9.79
C VAL A 78 -1.87 -16.80 -10.00
N PHE A 79 -1.50 -16.01 -8.99
CA PHE A 79 -0.34 -15.11 -9.07
C PHE A 79 0.97 -15.88 -9.28
N PHE A 80 1.09 -17.07 -8.69
CA PHE A 80 2.28 -17.89 -8.85
C PHE A 80 2.49 -18.39 -10.28
N LYS A 81 1.41 -18.59 -11.04
CA LYS A 81 1.47 -18.98 -12.45
C LYS A 81 1.51 -17.78 -13.40
N ALA A 82 0.99 -16.65 -12.99
CA ALA A 82 0.85 -15.47 -13.83
C ALA A 82 2.19 -14.97 -14.37
N GLU A 83 2.28 -14.66 -15.66
CA GLU A 83 3.45 -14.05 -16.27
C GLU A 83 3.53 -12.54 -16.08
N ARG A 84 2.40 -11.91 -15.74
CA ARG A 84 2.25 -10.46 -15.62
C ARG A 84 1.38 -10.10 -14.42
N PHE A 85 1.60 -8.91 -13.88
CA PHE A 85 0.71 -8.30 -12.90
C PHE A 85 0.68 -6.78 -13.08
N ALA A 86 -0.37 -6.15 -12.58
CA ALA A 86 -0.43 -4.70 -12.46
C ALA A 86 -0.45 -4.29 -10.99
N VAL A 87 0.27 -3.22 -10.66
CA VAL A 87 0.21 -2.56 -9.36
C VAL A 87 -0.65 -1.31 -9.52
N ASN A 88 -1.80 -1.28 -8.84
CA ASN A 88 -2.69 -0.14 -8.78
C ASN A 88 -2.44 0.59 -7.46
N ILE A 89 -1.76 1.72 -7.48
CA ILE A 89 -1.50 2.55 -6.29
C ILE A 89 -2.78 3.32 -5.98
N LEU A 90 -3.43 2.99 -4.87
CA LEU A 90 -4.74 3.55 -4.53
C LEU A 90 -4.66 5.03 -4.20
N ALA A 91 -5.73 5.77 -4.53
CA ALA A 91 -5.94 7.14 -4.12
C ALA A 91 -6.57 7.21 -2.70
N ASP A 92 -6.41 8.36 -2.03
CA ASP A 92 -6.81 8.59 -0.64
C ASP A 92 -8.30 8.40 -0.34
N ASP A 93 -9.16 8.47 -1.36
CA ASP A 93 -10.60 8.20 -1.27
C ASP A 93 -10.98 6.74 -1.58
N GLN A 94 -10.01 5.85 -1.85
CA GLN A 94 -10.25 4.45 -2.23
C GLN A 94 -10.12 3.46 -1.06
N ILE A 95 -10.43 3.86 0.16
CA ILE A 95 -10.41 2.99 1.36
C ILE A 95 -11.33 1.78 1.18
N GLU A 96 -12.55 1.98 0.65
CA GLU A 96 -13.51 0.89 0.42
C GLU A 96 -12.98 -0.13 -0.58
N LEU A 97 -12.29 0.34 -1.62
CA LEU A 97 -11.64 -0.51 -2.61
C LEU A 97 -10.52 -1.34 -1.97
N SER A 98 -9.67 -0.72 -1.15
CA SER A 98 -8.65 -1.41 -0.37
C SER A 98 -9.25 -2.52 0.49
N ASN A 99 -10.29 -2.21 1.27
CA ASN A 99 -10.98 -3.17 2.13
C ASN A 99 -11.62 -4.32 1.34
N ARG A 100 -12.15 -4.04 0.16
CA ARG A 100 -12.76 -5.04 -0.72
C ARG A 100 -11.74 -6.05 -1.23
N PHE A 101 -10.57 -5.60 -1.65
CA PHE A 101 -9.51 -6.47 -2.14
C PHE A 101 -8.70 -7.15 -1.04
N ALA A 102 -8.75 -6.67 0.20
CA ALA A 102 -8.17 -7.32 1.38
C ALA A 102 -8.96 -8.56 1.85
N LYS A 103 -10.25 -8.68 1.49
CA LYS A 103 -11.11 -9.81 1.88
C LYS A 103 -11.00 -10.94 0.85
N SER A 104 -11.12 -12.19 1.32
CA SER A 104 -11.28 -13.33 0.42
C SER A 104 -12.67 -13.32 -0.19
N SER A 105 -12.79 -13.14 -1.52
CA SER A 105 -14.05 -13.16 -2.26
C SER A 105 -13.77 -13.45 -3.75
N ARG A 106 -14.71 -14.12 -4.41
CA ARG A 106 -14.68 -14.33 -5.87
C ARG A 106 -15.24 -13.14 -6.66
N GLU A 107 -15.98 -12.25 -6.02
CA GLU A 107 -16.69 -11.14 -6.65
C GLU A 107 -16.00 -9.79 -6.44
N LYS A 108 -14.69 -9.78 -6.22
CA LYS A 108 -13.96 -8.54 -5.93
C LYS A 108 -14.08 -7.48 -7.03
N PHE A 109 -14.28 -7.90 -8.28
CA PHE A 109 -14.39 -7.01 -9.46
C PHE A 109 -15.83 -6.67 -9.84
N ALA A 110 -16.85 -7.29 -9.24
CA ALA A 110 -18.25 -7.06 -9.60
C ALA A 110 -18.63 -5.57 -9.43
N GLY A 111 -19.16 -4.96 -10.51
CA GLY A 111 -19.59 -3.56 -10.52
C GLY A 111 -18.45 -2.52 -10.44
N LEU A 112 -17.18 -2.93 -10.57
CA LEU A 112 -16.06 -1.99 -10.63
C LEU A 112 -15.79 -1.51 -12.06
N GLY A 113 -15.42 -0.22 -12.18
CA GLY A 113 -14.83 0.31 -13.40
C GLY A 113 -13.39 -0.18 -13.53
N VAL A 114 -13.14 -1.01 -14.55
CA VAL A 114 -11.83 -1.58 -14.85
C VAL A 114 -11.46 -1.21 -16.29
N ASP A 115 -10.23 -0.77 -16.49
CA ASP A 115 -9.62 -0.62 -17.81
C ASP A 115 -8.73 -1.83 -18.08
N VAL A 116 -8.54 -2.17 -19.35
CA VAL A 116 -7.75 -3.34 -19.76
C VAL A 116 -6.37 -2.87 -20.20
N GLY A 117 -5.35 -3.33 -19.51
CA GLY A 117 -3.95 -3.02 -19.78
C GLY A 117 -3.23 -4.08 -20.63
N LEU A 118 -1.90 -4.09 -20.55
CA LEU A 118 -1.02 -5.00 -21.27
C LEU A 118 -1.36 -6.47 -20.97
N GLY A 119 -1.61 -7.25 -22.03
CA GLY A 119 -1.91 -8.66 -21.91
C GLY A 119 -3.22 -8.96 -21.14
N GLY A 120 -4.18 -8.03 -21.13
CA GLY A 120 -5.47 -8.22 -20.47
C GLY A 120 -5.51 -7.84 -19.00
N LEU A 121 -4.42 -7.28 -18.43
CA LEU A 121 -4.34 -6.92 -17.02
C LEU A 121 -5.44 -5.95 -16.60
N PRO A 122 -6.20 -6.23 -15.52
CA PRO A 122 -7.21 -5.31 -15.02
C PRO A 122 -6.57 -4.13 -14.29
N LEU A 123 -6.87 -2.90 -14.75
CA LEU A 123 -6.45 -1.65 -14.16
C LEU A 123 -7.65 -0.99 -13.48
N LEU A 124 -7.58 -0.80 -12.16
CA LEU A 124 -8.66 -0.20 -11.39
C LEU A 124 -8.72 1.31 -11.63
N ARG A 125 -9.92 1.83 -11.93
CA ARG A 125 -10.09 3.25 -12.20
C ARG A 125 -9.92 4.11 -10.95
N GLY A 126 -9.46 5.34 -11.15
CA GLY A 126 -9.36 6.35 -10.10
C GLY A 126 -8.15 6.19 -9.17
N CYS A 127 -7.21 5.32 -9.45
CA CYS A 127 -5.98 5.18 -8.69
C CYS A 127 -5.05 6.39 -8.86
N SER A 128 -4.09 6.55 -7.96
CA SER A 128 -3.04 7.56 -8.03
C SER A 128 -2.04 7.28 -9.16
N ALA A 129 -1.73 5.98 -9.36
CA ALA A 129 -0.83 5.52 -10.42
C ALA A 129 -1.03 4.04 -10.72
N TRP A 130 -0.51 3.61 -11.87
CA TRP A 130 -0.47 2.21 -12.31
C TRP A 130 0.93 1.85 -12.81
N LEU A 131 1.37 0.64 -12.46
CA LEU A 131 2.55 0.01 -13.04
C LEU A 131 2.13 -1.35 -13.61
N GLN A 132 2.46 -1.62 -14.85
CA GLN A 132 2.19 -2.90 -15.51
C GLN A 132 3.51 -3.64 -15.67
N CYS A 133 3.61 -4.82 -15.09
CA CYS A 133 4.86 -5.53 -14.92
C CYS A 133 4.80 -6.92 -15.56
N ARG A 134 5.92 -7.37 -16.10
CA ARG A 134 6.22 -8.77 -16.33
C ARG A 134 6.89 -9.34 -15.08
N VAL A 135 6.55 -10.56 -14.69
CA VAL A 135 7.24 -11.23 -13.59
C VAL A 135 8.68 -11.51 -13.98
N PHE A 136 9.62 -10.88 -13.26
CA PHE A 136 11.06 -11.07 -13.44
C PHE A 136 11.56 -12.28 -12.64
N SER A 137 11.15 -12.37 -11.37
CA SER A 137 11.48 -13.53 -10.52
C SER A 137 10.46 -13.71 -9.38
N ARG A 138 10.46 -14.90 -8.80
CA ARG A 138 9.74 -15.28 -7.59
C ARG A 138 10.72 -15.83 -6.59
N VAL A 139 10.73 -15.28 -5.38
CA VAL A 139 11.69 -15.66 -4.33
C VAL A 139 10.90 -16.10 -3.10
N PRO A 140 11.16 -17.30 -2.55
CA PRO A 140 10.60 -17.73 -1.27
C PRO A 140 11.03 -16.77 -0.15
N GLY A 141 10.08 -16.28 0.64
CA GLY A 141 10.30 -15.35 1.75
C GLY A 141 9.58 -15.82 3.03
N GLY A 142 9.93 -17.00 3.54
CA GLY A 142 9.26 -17.58 4.70
C GLY A 142 7.86 -18.08 4.35
N ASP A 143 6.82 -17.51 5.00
CA ASP A 143 5.40 -17.77 4.71
C ASP A 143 4.84 -16.95 3.54
N HIS A 144 5.71 -16.21 2.83
CA HIS A 144 5.37 -15.38 1.67
C HIS A 144 6.19 -15.77 0.43
N THR A 145 5.64 -15.43 -0.75
CA THR A 145 6.38 -15.35 -2.01
C THR A 145 6.64 -13.90 -2.33
N ILE A 146 7.91 -13.53 -2.57
CA ILE A 146 8.29 -12.21 -3.06
C ILE A 146 8.27 -12.25 -4.58
N TYR A 147 7.45 -11.40 -5.19
CA TYR A 147 7.39 -11.21 -6.63
C TYR A 147 8.24 -10.01 -7.02
N VAL A 148 9.21 -10.20 -7.88
CA VAL A 148 9.94 -9.11 -8.52
C VAL A 148 9.35 -8.95 -9.93
N GLY A 149 8.97 -7.73 -10.29
CA GLY A 149 8.41 -7.40 -11.58
C GLY A 149 9.24 -6.37 -12.32
N GLU A 150 9.48 -6.62 -13.61
CA GLU A 150 10.03 -5.64 -14.53
C GLU A 150 8.91 -4.74 -15.05
N VAL A 151 9.06 -3.44 -14.88
CA VAL A 151 8.04 -2.45 -15.26
C VAL A 151 8.10 -2.19 -16.76
N HIS A 152 6.99 -2.42 -17.45
CA HIS A 152 6.86 -2.22 -18.90
C HIS A 152 5.97 -1.01 -19.27
N SER A 153 5.08 -0.58 -18.38
CA SER A 153 4.22 0.58 -18.60
C SER A 153 3.85 1.24 -17.27
N ILE A 154 3.75 2.55 -17.28
CA ILE A 154 3.35 3.35 -16.12
C ILE A 154 2.37 4.44 -16.54
N ASP A 155 1.46 4.81 -15.62
CA ASP A 155 0.64 6.01 -15.72
C ASP A 155 0.36 6.57 -14.32
N ARG A 156 0.00 7.86 -14.23
CA ARG A 156 -0.29 8.55 -12.97
C ARG A 156 -1.29 9.67 -13.16
N THR A 157 -2.14 9.90 -12.16
CA THR A 157 -3.18 10.95 -12.20
C THR A 157 -2.83 12.21 -11.42
N GLY A 158 -1.84 12.17 -10.55
CA GLY A 158 -1.55 13.25 -9.59
C GLY A 158 -2.49 13.28 -8.37
N ARG A 159 -3.39 12.30 -8.21
CA ARG A 159 -4.21 12.14 -7.00
C ARG A 159 -3.34 11.79 -5.80
N LYS A 160 -3.74 12.22 -4.60
CA LYS A 160 -3.05 11.86 -3.36
C LYS A 160 -3.12 10.36 -3.13
N PRO A 161 -2.02 9.68 -2.74
CA PRO A 161 -2.03 8.25 -2.48
C PRO A 161 -2.71 7.92 -1.14
N LEU A 162 -3.35 6.75 -1.07
CA LEU A 162 -3.82 6.16 0.16
C LEU A 162 -2.63 5.67 0.99
N VAL A 163 -2.64 5.96 2.28
CA VAL A 163 -1.54 5.66 3.21
C VAL A 163 -2.05 4.82 4.37
N PHE A 164 -1.23 3.85 4.81
CA PHE A 164 -1.54 2.93 5.90
C PHE A 164 -0.36 2.83 6.88
N GLY A 165 -0.66 2.85 8.16
CA GLY A 165 0.34 2.68 9.22
C GLY A 165 -0.32 2.46 10.57
N ASN A 166 0.35 1.75 11.47
CA ASN A 166 -0.17 1.39 12.80
C ASN A 166 -1.56 0.72 12.76
N GLY A 167 -1.85 -0.06 11.70
CA GLY A 167 -3.12 -0.76 11.55
C GLY A 167 -4.30 0.13 11.12
N GLN A 168 -4.06 1.33 10.60
CA GLN A 168 -5.12 2.24 10.18
C GLN A 168 -4.75 3.03 8.92
N TYR A 169 -5.77 3.51 8.19
CA TYR A 169 -5.57 4.44 7.10
C TYR A 169 -5.26 5.84 7.64
N LEU A 170 -4.29 6.51 7.01
CA LEU A 170 -3.80 7.83 7.39
C LEU A 170 -4.06 8.84 6.28
N ARG A 171 -4.20 10.11 6.63
CA ARG A 171 -4.22 11.21 5.66
C ARG A 171 -2.81 11.77 5.50
N THR A 172 -2.44 12.08 4.28
CA THR A 172 -1.19 12.80 3.97
C THR A 172 -1.50 14.29 3.84
N ASP A 173 -0.89 15.10 4.72
CA ASP A 173 -0.77 16.53 4.49
C ASP A 173 0.59 16.81 3.87
N SER A 174 0.63 17.60 2.79
CA SER A 174 1.89 18.12 2.29
C SER A 174 2.48 19.04 3.35
N HIS A 175 3.61 18.64 3.97
CA HIS A 175 4.44 19.64 4.60
C HIS A 175 4.94 20.55 3.49
N ASP A 176 4.57 21.84 3.53
CA ASP A 176 5.27 22.87 2.81
C ASP A 176 6.69 22.92 3.38
N LEU A 177 7.57 22.06 2.90
CA LEU A 177 9.00 22.20 3.08
C LEU A 177 9.34 23.52 2.38
N CYS A 178 9.60 24.52 3.19
CA CYS A 178 9.89 25.88 2.84
C CYS A 178 10.73 26.00 1.57
N ASP A 179 10.10 26.14 0.42
CA ASP A 179 10.68 26.89 -0.67
C ASP A 179 10.67 28.34 -0.22
N GLY A 180 11.87 28.91 -0.05
CA GLY A 180 12.09 30.28 0.37
C GLY A 180 11.61 31.33 -0.63
N ALA A 181 10.34 31.27 -1.06
CA ALA A 181 9.65 32.27 -1.85
C ALA A 181 8.33 32.60 -1.15
N ARG A 182 8.29 33.74 -0.51
CA ARG A 182 7.13 34.35 0.14
C ARG A 182 5.98 34.46 -0.88
N SER A 183 4.94 33.64 -0.73
CA SER A 183 3.63 33.90 -1.33
C SER A 183 2.79 34.75 -0.35
N PRO A 184 2.08 35.79 -0.81
CA PRO A 184 1.38 36.74 0.07
C PRO A 184 0.22 36.06 0.80
N ARG A 185 0.15 36.27 2.12
CA ARG A 185 -0.93 35.80 3.00
C ARG A 185 -2.30 36.29 2.48
N ARG A 186 -3.15 35.35 2.07
CA ARG A 186 -4.59 35.61 1.93
C ARG A 186 -5.20 35.82 3.32
N LYS A 187 -5.86 36.97 3.50
CA LYS A 187 -6.62 37.29 4.72
C LYS A 187 -7.76 36.28 4.87
N PRO A 188 -8.08 35.83 6.11
CA PRO A 188 -9.22 34.96 6.34
C PRO A 188 -10.54 35.71 6.15
N HIS A 189 -11.44 35.14 5.36
CA HIS A 189 -12.85 35.55 5.30
C HIS A 189 -13.54 35.07 6.59
N GLN A 190 -14.12 36.01 7.32
CA GLN A 190 -15.04 35.74 8.43
C GLN A 190 -16.39 35.26 7.88
N GLY A 191 -16.98 34.24 8.51
CA GLY A 191 -18.38 33.80 8.35
C GLY A 191 -18.48 32.26 8.32
N ASP A 192 -18.89 31.66 9.23
CA ASP A 192 -20.02 31.18 9.93
C ASP A 192 -19.76 29.85 10.67
N ALA A 193 -20.09 29.88 11.96
CA ALA A 193 -20.14 28.75 12.86
C ALA A 193 -21.42 27.93 12.61
N SER A 194 -21.31 26.62 12.35
CA SER A 194 -22.33 25.66 12.79
C SER A 194 -21.68 24.35 13.20
N SER A 195 -21.75 24.10 14.49
CA SER A 195 -21.34 22.88 15.18
C SER A 195 -22.25 21.72 14.78
N THR A 196 -21.66 20.63 14.28
CA THR A 196 -22.35 19.34 14.34
C THR A 196 -21.40 18.32 14.95
N ARG A 197 -21.64 17.98 16.21
CA ARG A 197 -21.03 16.85 16.92
C ARG A 197 -21.41 15.57 16.20
N VAL A 198 -20.46 14.88 15.63
CA VAL A 198 -20.62 13.49 15.21
C VAL A 198 -20.13 12.57 16.34
N ARG A 199 -21.02 11.72 16.79
CA ARG A 199 -20.84 10.72 17.86
C ARG A 199 -19.85 9.66 17.40
N SER A 200 -18.96 9.30 18.31
CA SER A 200 -18.14 8.09 18.26
C SER A 200 -19.04 6.85 18.21
N GLY A 201 -18.90 6.03 17.18
CA GLY A 201 -19.63 4.78 17.02
C GLY A 201 -18.86 3.77 16.21
N GLY A 202 -18.58 2.62 16.83
CA GLY A 202 -18.28 1.38 16.13
C GLY A 202 -16.79 1.07 15.95
N ARG A 203 -16.30 0.10 16.72
CA ARG A 203 -15.09 -0.65 16.36
C ARG A 203 -15.41 -1.42 15.08
N HIS A 204 -14.90 -0.94 13.95
CA HIS A 204 -14.87 -1.73 12.74
C HIS A 204 -13.65 -2.65 12.80
N ASP A 205 -13.87 -3.95 12.58
CA ASP A 205 -12.79 -4.91 12.36
C ASP A 205 -11.97 -4.42 11.17
N ILE A 206 -10.73 -4.02 11.45
CA ILE A 206 -9.80 -3.52 10.43
C ILE A 206 -9.28 -4.75 9.69
N PRO A 207 -9.45 -4.84 8.36
CA PRO A 207 -8.92 -5.96 7.59
C PRO A 207 -7.39 -5.99 7.68
N VAL A 208 -6.84 -7.18 7.87
CA VAL A 208 -5.40 -7.41 7.79
C VAL A 208 -5.02 -7.28 6.31
N LEU A 209 -4.21 -6.26 5.97
CA LEU A 209 -3.65 -6.15 4.64
C LEU A 209 -2.58 -7.22 4.45
N GLU A 210 -2.63 -7.96 3.33
CA GLU A 210 -1.59 -8.94 2.98
C GLU A 210 -0.26 -8.20 2.77
N GLY A 211 0.76 -8.56 3.53
CA GLY A 211 2.08 -7.94 3.40
C GLY A 211 2.88 -7.78 4.69
N VAL A 212 2.32 -8.10 5.85
CA VAL A 212 3.06 -8.34 7.11
C VAL A 212 2.25 -9.24 8.04
#